data_1dc275f87fada85df345fcdb0bcb94b3
#
_entry.id   1dc275f87fada85df345fcdb0bcb94b3
#
_cell.length_a   1.000
_cell.length_b   1.000
_cell.length_c   1.000
_cell.angle_alpha   90.00
_cell.angle_beta   90.00
_cell.angle_gamma   90.00
#
_symmetry.space_group_name_H-M   'P 1'
#
loop_
_entity.id
_entity.type
_entity.pdbx_description
1 polymer ?
#
loop_
_entity_poly.entity_id
_entity_poly.type
_entity_poly.pdbx_seq_one_letter_code
_entity_poly.pdbx_strand_id
1 'polypeptide(L)'
;MAKLIDTDVLIDYLRGHEAAATFVEAHAGEAYISAMNVAELYQGIRNGKEQTKLSKMLSALTALPITPEIAELGGLFSRDFRTSHGCGLADCLIAATADLHQLTLITLNAKHFPMLNTVETPYQKK
;
A
#
# COMPACT_ATOMS: atom_id res chain seq x y z
N MET A 1 -13.11 -3.33 -9.80
CA MET A 1 -13.09 -2.54 -8.55
C MET A 1 -11.72 -1.93 -8.34
N ALA A 2 -11.70 -0.67 -7.95
CA ALA A 2 -10.43 0.03 -7.74
C ALA A 2 -9.68 -0.53 -6.52
N LYS A 3 -8.36 -0.50 -6.60
CA LYS A 3 -7.49 -1.15 -5.64
C LYS A 3 -6.45 -0.17 -5.10
N LEU A 4 -6.11 -0.33 -3.82
CA LEU A 4 -4.98 0.36 -3.20
C LEU A 4 -3.89 -0.68 -2.96
N ILE A 5 -2.71 -0.45 -3.50
CA ILE A 5 -1.62 -1.43 -3.42
C ILE A 5 -0.70 -1.07 -2.25
N ASP A 6 -0.50 -2.03 -1.35
CA ASP A 6 0.37 -1.84 -0.19
C ASP A 6 1.85 -1.86 -0.58
N THR A 7 2.66 -1.27 0.28
CA THR A 7 4.10 -1.12 0.06
C THR A 7 4.81 -2.44 -0.20
N ASP A 8 4.43 -3.52 0.49
CA ASP A 8 5.09 -4.82 0.33
C ASP A 8 5.00 -5.35 -1.11
N VAL A 9 3.83 -5.21 -1.74
CA VAL A 9 3.62 -5.61 -3.13
C VAL A 9 4.41 -4.70 -4.08
N LEU A 10 4.43 -3.40 -3.78
CA LEU A 10 5.15 -2.43 -4.61
C LEU A 10 6.66 -2.64 -4.57
N ILE A 11 7.21 -3.01 -3.40
CA ILE A 11 8.63 -3.35 -3.29
C ILE A 11 8.96 -4.57 -4.13
N ASP A 12 8.11 -5.60 -4.06
CA ASP A 12 8.30 -6.80 -4.89
C ASP A 12 8.28 -6.44 -6.38
N TYR A 13 7.34 -5.58 -6.77
CA TYR A 13 7.26 -5.12 -8.16
C TYR A 13 8.53 -4.37 -8.57
N LEU A 14 8.97 -3.45 -7.72
CA LEU A 14 10.19 -2.67 -7.97
C LEU A 14 11.42 -3.57 -8.17
N ARG A 15 11.48 -4.67 -7.42
CA ARG A 15 12.62 -5.60 -7.45
C ARG A 15 12.47 -6.74 -8.43
N GLY A 16 11.49 -6.67 -9.32
CA GLY A 16 11.33 -7.61 -10.40
C GLY A 16 10.67 -8.93 -10.06
N HIS A 17 9.96 -9.00 -8.94
CA HIS A 17 9.21 -10.21 -8.57
C HIS A 17 8.11 -10.46 -9.60
N GLU A 18 8.14 -11.63 -10.25
CA GLU A 18 7.29 -11.89 -11.40
C GLU A 18 5.80 -11.84 -11.08
N ALA A 19 5.38 -12.46 -9.97
CA ALA A 19 3.97 -12.46 -9.59
C ALA A 19 3.47 -11.05 -9.26
N ALA A 20 4.32 -10.22 -8.64
CA ALA A 20 3.96 -8.82 -8.35
C ALA A 20 3.80 -8.04 -9.66
N ALA A 21 4.73 -8.22 -10.60
CA ALA A 21 4.65 -7.54 -11.90
C ALA A 21 3.38 -7.94 -12.64
N THR A 22 3.08 -9.23 -12.67
CA THR A 22 1.87 -9.73 -13.32
C THR A 22 0.61 -9.09 -12.73
N PHE A 23 0.52 -9.05 -11.41
CA PHE A 23 -0.64 -8.48 -10.73
C PHE A 23 -0.77 -6.98 -11.00
N VAL A 24 0.30 -6.22 -10.75
CA VAL A 24 0.25 -4.76 -10.89
C VAL A 24 -0.05 -4.35 -12.33
N GLU A 25 0.58 -5.00 -13.28
CA GLU A 25 0.37 -4.66 -14.70
C GLU A 25 -1.03 -5.03 -15.18
N ALA A 26 -1.59 -6.11 -14.66
CA ALA A 26 -2.96 -6.51 -15.01
C ALA A 26 -4.00 -5.52 -14.46
N HIS A 27 -3.69 -4.77 -13.40
CA HIS A 27 -4.64 -3.88 -12.73
C HIS A 27 -4.23 -2.40 -12.80
N ALA A 28 -3.30 -2.04 -13.69
CA ALA A 28 -2.73 -0.69 -13.74
C ALA A 28 -3.77 0.41 -13.88
N GLY A 29 -4.85 0.16 -14.62
CA GLY A 29 -5.89 1.16 -14.85
C GLY A 29 -6.78 1.45 -13.64
N GLU A 30 -6.71 0.62 -12.61
CA GLU A 30 -7.54 0.77 -11.39
C GLU A 30 -6.70 0.74 -10.12
N ALA A 31 -5.38 0.92 -10.23
CA ALA A 31 -4.46 0.84 -9.10
C ALA A 31 -4.11 2.23 -8.58
N TYR A 32 -4.27 2.39 -7.28
CA TYR A 32 -3.93 3.60 -6.53
C TYR A 32 -2.92 3.25 -5.46
N ILE A 33 -2.21 4.25 -4.98
CA ILE A 33 -1.33 4.13 -3.81
C ILE A 33 -1.58 5.31 -2.89
N SER A 34 -1.20 5.16 -1.62
CA SER A 34 -1.26 6.26 -0.66
C SER A 34 0.04 7.07 -0.72
N ALA A 35 -0.04 8.37 -0.41
CA ALA A 35 1.15 9.17 -0.19
C ALA A 35 2.06 8.53 0.87
N MET A 36 1.49 7.77 1.82
CA MET A 36 2.27 7.03 2.81
C MET A 36 3.10 5.92 2.14
N ASN A 37 2.53 5.24 1.14
CA ASN A 37 3.30 4.25 0.37
C ASN A 37 4.50 4.90 -0.31
N VAL A 38 4.32 6.09 -0.87
CA VAL A 38 5.40 6.83 -1.52
C VAL A 38 6.54 7.05 -0.54
N ALA A 39 6.23 7.52 0.68
CA ALA A 39 7.24 7.78 1.70
C ALA A 39 7.98 6.51 2.11
N GLU A 40 7.24 5.41 2.31
CA GLU A 40 7.85 4.14 2.69
C GLU A 40 8.75 3.59 1.58
N LEU A 41 8.34 3.74 0.33
CA LEU A 41 9.13 3.28 -0.80
C LEU A 41 10.45 4.03 -0.91
N TYR A 42 10.43 5.36 -0.80
CA TYR A 42 11.67 6.14 -0.82
C TYR A 42 12.57 5.84 0.38
N GLN A 43 11.99 5.60 1.55
CA GLN A 43 12.75 5.21 2.72
C GLN A 43 13.50 3.89 2.50
N GLY A 44 12.91 2.96 1.75
CA GLY A 44 13.44 1.62 1.56
C GLY A 44 14.36 1.42 0.37
N ILE A 45 14.59 2.42 -0.47
CA ILE A 45 15.46 2.26 -1.64
C ILE A 45 16.92 2.07 -1.23
N ARG A 46 17.67 1.33 -2.04
CA ARG A 46 19.03 0.92 -1.71
C ARG A 46 20.12 1.75 -2.40
N ASN A 47 19.83 2.34 -3.57
CA ASN A 47 20.82 3.09 -4.33
C ASN A 47 20.17 3.96 -5.40
N GLY A 48 21.00 4.70 -6.16
CA GLY A 48 20.51 5.62 -7.18
C GLY A 48 19.76 4.97 -8.32
N LYS A 49 20.15 3.74 -8.71
CA LYS A 49 19.43 3.00 -9.75
C LYS A 49 18.03 2.65 -9.30
N GLU A 50 17.90 2.21 -8.05
CA GLU A 50 16.59 1.88 -7.49
C GLU A 50 15.72 3.12 -7.37
N GLN A 51 16.33 4.26 -7.02
CA GLN A 51 15.60 5.54 -6.98
C GLN A 51 15.04 5.91 -8.33
N THR A 52 15.81 5.77 -9.40
CA THR A 52 15.36 6.05 -10.76
C THR A 52 14.21 5.13 -11.17
N LYS A 53 14.34 3.84 -10.88
CA LYS A 53 13.27 2.86 -11.15
C LYS A 53 12.00 3.20 -10.38
N LEU A 54 12.14 3.56 -9.11
CA LEU A 54 11.00 3.93 -8.26
C LEU A 54 10.27 5.15 -8.81
N SER A 55 11.02 6.19 -9.16
CA SER A 55 10.43 7.41 -9.71
C SER A 55 9.61 7.11 -10.97
N LYS A 56 10.16 6.24 -11.83
CA LYS A 56 9.47 5.84 -13.06
C LYS A 56 8.21 5.03 -12.75
N MET A 57 8.30 4.08 -11.82
CA MET A 57 7.14 3.28 -11.41
C MET A 57 6.03 4.16 -10.86
N LEU A 58 6.39 5.12 -10.00
CA LEU A 58 5.40 6.01 -9.37
C LEU A 58 4.71 6.91 -10.38
N SER A 59 5.37 7.27 -11.47
CA SER A 59 4.75 8.11 -12.50
C SER A 59 3.58 7.41 -13.20
N ALA A 60 3.51 6.09 -13.12
CA ALA A 60 2.44 5.29 -13.72
C ALA A 60 1.29 5.01 -12.74
N LEU A 61 1.41 5.41 -11.49
CA LEU A 61 0.41 5.16 -10.46
C LEU A 61 -0.17 6.46 -9.93
N THR A 62 -1.42 6.42 -9.46
CA THR A 62 -2.05 7.61 -8.86
C THR A 62 -1.89 7.55 -7.36
N ALA A 63 -1.18 8.54 -6.79
CA ALA A 63 -0.99 8.64 -5.35
C ALA A 63 -2.10 9.50 -4.74
N LEU A 64 -2.78 8.95 -3.74
CA LEU A 64 -3.83 9.66 -3.01
C LEU A 64 -3.23 10.37 -1.80
N PRO A 65 -3.60 11.63 -1.56
CA PRO A 65 -3.02 12.39 -0.45
C PRO A 65 -3.52 11.89 0.91
N ILE A 66 -2.72 12.18 1.95
CA ILE A 66 -3.17 11.97 3.33
C ILE A 66 -3.91 13.25 3.75
N THR A 67 -5.23 13.18 3.72
CA THR A 67 -6.08 14.30 4.13
C THR A 67 -6.22 14.34 5.65
N PRO A 68 -6.73 15.46 6.23
CA PRO A 68 -7.03 15.47 7.66
C PRO A 68 -7.97 14.35 8.11
N GLU A 69 -8.95 14.00 7.27
CA GLU A 69 -9.89 12.91 7.57
C GLU A 69 -9.18 11.56 7.62
N ILE A 70 -8.28 11.33 6.68
CA ILE A 70 -7.49 10.10 6.65
C ILE A 70 -6.56 10.04 7.85
N ALA A 71 -5.94 11.17 8.22
CA ALA A 71 -5.06 11.23 9.38
C ALA A 71 -5.82 10.90 10.67
N GLU A 72 -7.02 11.44 10.83
CA GLU A 72 -7.86 11.16 11.99
C GLU A 72 -8.23 9.68 12.07
N LEU A 73 -8.75 9.12 10.98
CA LEU A 73 -9.14 7.72 10.94
C LEU A 73 -7.94 6.78 11.12
N GLY A 74 -6.83 7.09 10.49
CA GLY A 74 -5.60 6.29 10.62
C GLY A 74 -5.08 6.28 12.05
N GLY A 75 -5.13 7.43 12.72
CA GLY A 75 -4.76 7.53 14.12
C GLY A 75 -5.66 6.69 15.02
N LEU A 76 -6.98 6.72 14.78
CA LEU A 76 -7.93 5.91 15.52
C LEU A 76 -7.72 4.42 15.28
N PHE A 77 -7.47 4.01 14.05
CA PHE A 77 -7.15 2.61 13.75
C PHE A 77 -5.89 2.17 14.49
N SER A 78 -4.85 3.00 14.50
CA SER A 78 -3.60 2.67 15.19
C SER A 78 -3.82 2.53 16.69
N ARG A 79 -4.60 3.44 17.28
CA ARG A 79 -4.97 3.36 18.70
C ARG A 79 -5.64 2.03 19.03
N ASP A 80 -6.54 1.57 18.17
CA ASP A 80 -7.36 0.40 18.45
C ASP A 80 -6.70 -0.93 18.10
N PHE A 81 -5.81 -0.96 17.08
CA PHE A 81 -5.31 -2.22 16.52
C PHE A 81 -3.80 -2.39 16.58
N ARG A 82 -3.04 -1.40 17.01
CA ARG A 82 -1.59 -1.50 17.03
C ARG A 82 -1.10 -2.62 17.97
N THR A 83 -1.64 -2.68 19.16
CA THR A 83 -1.21 -3.67 20.17
C THR A 83 -1.66 -5.07 19.80
N SER A 84 -2.92 -5.22 19.35
CA SER A 84 -3.49 -6.54 19.11
C SER A 84 -3.08 -7.16 17.77
N HIS A 85 -2.89 -6.33 16.73
CA HIS A 85 -2.67 -6.82 15.35
C HIS A 85 -1.42 -6.27 14.69
N GLY A 86 -0.62 -5.49 15.41
CA GLY A 86 0.61 -4.94 14.86
C GLY A 86 0.41 -3.87 13.79
N CYS A 87 -0.77 -3.25 13.72
CA CYS A 87 -1.05 -2.19 12.77
C CYS A 87 -0.43 -0.88 13.25
N GLY A 88 0.79 -0.60 12.80
CA GLY A 88 1.48 0.64 13.12
C GLY A 88 0.86 1.82 12.41
N LEU A 89 1.33 3.04 12.74
CA LEU A 89 0.72 4.26 12.20
C LEU A 89 0.74 4.29 10.68
N ALA A 90 1.86 3.92 10.05
CA ALA A 90 1.95 3.92 8.59
C ALA A 90 0.92 2.98 7.95
N ASP A 91 0.81 1.75 8.45
CA ASP A 91 -0.18 0.78 7.97
C ASP A 91 -1.59 1.31 8.13
N CYS A 92 -1.85 1.95 9.28
CA CYS A 92 -3.20 2.45 9.57
C CYS A 92 -3.57 3.66 8.73
N LEU A 93 -2.61 4.48 8.32
CA LEU A 93 -2.86 5.56 7.36
C LEU A 93 -3.19 5.00 5.98
N ILE A 94 -2.50 3.93 5.57
CA ILE A 94 -2.82 3.24 4.32
C ILE A 94 -4.22 2.63 4.40
N ALA A 95 -4.54 1.97 5.52
CA ALA A 95 -5.87 1.40 5.73
C ALA A 95 -6.96 2.46 5.68
N ALA A 96 -6.74 3.60 6.32
CA ALA A 96 -7.71 4.70 6.32
C ALA A 96 -7.92 5.26 4.91
N THR A 97 -6.87 5.32 4.11
CA THR A 97 -6.97 5.76 2.72
C THR A 97 -7.86 4.80 1.93
N ALA A 98 -7.64 3.50 2.09
CA ALA A 98 -8.45 2.48 1.42
C ALA A 98 -9.92 2.57 1.86
N ASP A 99 -10.14 2.72 3.16
CA ASP A 99 -11.50 2.75 3.72
C ASP A 99 -12.29 3.96 3.21
N LEU A 100 -11.72 5.16 3.32
CA LEU A 100 -12.42 6.38 2.93
C LEU A 100 -12.65 6.48 1.42
N HIS A 101 -11.78 5.90 0.62
CA HIS A 101 -11.94 5.87 -0.85
C HIS A 101 -12.66 4.62 -1.33
N GLN A 102 -13.06 3.72 -0.43
CA GLN A 102 -13.76 2.48 -0.77
C GLN A 102 -12.96 1.63 -1.77
N LEU A 103 -11.67 1.48 -1.48
CA LEU A 103 -10.76 0.68 -2.30
C LEU A 103 -10.49 -0.66 -1.64
N THR A 104 -10.27 -1.70 -2.46
CA THR A 104 -9.77 -2.97 -1.95
C THR A 104 -8.28 -2.83 -1.67
N LEU A 105 -7.85 -3.15 -0.46
CA LEU A 105 -6.43 -3.14 -0.12
C LEU A 105 -5.77 -4.41 -0.61
N ILE A 106 -4.70 -4.26 -1.38
CA ILE A 106 -3.89 -5.37 -1.90
C ILE A 106 -2.64 -5.46 -1.06
N THR A 107 -2.51 -6.53 -0.26
CA THR A 107 -1.41 -6.66 0.70
C THR A 107 -1.02 -8.12 0.90
N LEU A 108 0.24 -8.35 1.28
CA LEU A 108 0.72 -9.67 1.67
C LEU A 108 0.55 -9.92 3.17
N ASN A 109 0.11 -8.90 3.93
CA ASN A 109 -0.04 -8.96 5.39
C ASN A 109 -1.48 -8.68 5.83
N ALA A 110 -2.43 -9.41 5.27
CA ALA A 110 -3.85 -9.18 5.53
C ALA A 110 -4.20 -9.17 7.02
N LYS A 111 -3.48 -9.94 7.84
CA LYS A 111 -3.74 -10.01 9.28
C LYS A 111 -3.48 -8.71 10.03
N HIS A 112 -2.72 -7.77 9.44
CA HIS A 112 -2.49 -6.45 10.04
C HIS A 112 -3.67 -5.50 9.84
N PHE A 113 -4.66 -5.89 9.03
CA PHE A 113 -5.75 -5.00 8.62
C PHE A 113 -7.14 -5.53 9.00
N PRO A 114 -7.37 -5.90 10.28
CA PRO A 114 -8.68 -6.44 10.69
C PRO A 114 -9.81 -5.43 10.57
N MET A 115 -9.49 -4.13 10.51
CA MET A 115 -10.48 -3.06 10.40
C MET A 115 -11.08 -2.92 9.00
N LEU A 116 -10.48 -3.56 7.98
CA LEU A 116 -10.95 -3.44 6.61
C LEU A 116 -11.79 -4.64 6.20
N ASN A 117 -12.87 -4.37 5.47
CA ASN A 117 -13.77 -5.43 4.96
C ASN A 117 -13.29 -6.01 3.63
N THR A 118 -12.52 -5.25 2.86
CA THR A 118 -12.10 -5.65 1.51
C THR A 118 -10.59 -5.63 1.41
N VAL A 119 -9.99 -6.78 1.74
CA VAL A 119 -8.54 -7.01 1.66
C VAL A 119 -8.31 -8.22 0.75
N GLU A 120 -7.35 -8.11 -0.15
CA GLU A 120 -7.03 -9.18 -1.08
C GLU A 120 -5.52 -9.45 -1.06
N THR A 121 -5.14 -10.73 -0.99
CA THR A 121 -3.74 -11.14 -1.11
C THR A 121 -3.50 -11.49 -2.58
N PRO A 122 -2.63 -10.76 -3.29
CA PRO A 122 -2.51 -10.92 -4.75
C PRO A 122 -1.77 -12.18 -5.18
N TYR A 123 -0.90 -12.70 -4.34
CA TYR A 123 -0.14 -13.93 -4.61
C TYR A 123 0.45 -14.44 -3.31
N GLN A 124 0.92 -15.69 -3.31
CA GLN A 124 1.54 -16.31 -2.14
C GLN A 124 3.07 -16.21 -2.28
N LYS A 125 3.74 -15.81 -1.20
CA LYS A 125 5.21 -15.80 -1.11
C LYS A 125 5.65 -16.97 -0.24
N LYS A 126 6.65 -17.68 -0.72
CA LYS A 126 7.26 -18.77 0.04
C LYS A 126 8.39 -18.27 0.90
#